data_8355aeafd568a6696e147694af072e6e
#
_entry.id   8355aeafd568a6696e147694af072e6e
#
_cell.length_a   1.000
_cell.length_b   1.000
_cell.length_c   1.000
_cell.angle_alpha   90.00
_cell.angle_beta   90.00
_cell.angle_gamma   90.00
#
_symmetry.space_group_name_H-M   'P 1'
#
loop_
_entity.id
_entity.type
_entity.pdbx_description
1 polymer ?
#
loop_
_entity_poly.entity_id
_entity_poly.type
_entity_poly.pdbx_seq_one_letter_code
_entity_poly.pdbx_strand_id
1 'polypeptide(L)'
;DFNIGLKGSITLGEGRNWSVSKNSGFAYTGRVELFPLGRFKSLGDITEGDFEREERVKILLAGAYSFNDNTNRLQGQKGDIMPNNETRDINSYFVDFILKYNGFAFYTDFMGRKCSDPLFTGDNETSIYNGNGLNIQTSYLFPKNWEIALRNSTMFPEEKVQQMVG
;
A
#
# COMPACT_ATOMS: atom_id res chain seq x y z
N ASP A 1 -22.84 -13.39 -7.40
CA ASP A 1 -23.38 -12.13 -6.82
C ASP A 1 -22.27 -11.08 -6.80
N PHE A 2 -22.41 -10.05 -7.60
CA PHE A 2 -21.49 -8.93 -7.64
C PHE A 2 -21.62 -8.07 -6.38
N ASN A 3 -20.49 -7.73 -5.72
CA ASN A 3 -20.48 -6.87 -4.54
C ASN A 3 -19.44 -5.75 -4.69
N ILE A 4 -19.74 -4.60 -4.09
CA ILE A 4 -18.85 -3.44 -4.02
C ILE A 4 -18.59 -3.12 -2.55
N GLY A 5 -17.34 -2.82 -2.21
CA GLY A 5 -16.90 -2.27 -0.94
C GLY A 5 -16.39 -0.84 -1.12
N LEU A 6 -16.75 0.05 -0.22
CA LEU A 6 -16.23 1.43 -0.16
C LEU A 6 -15.67 1.66 1.24
N LYS A 7 -14.45 2.20 1.32
CA LYS A 7 -13.79 2.57 2.57
C LYS A 7 -13.21 3.96 2.45
N GLY A 8 -13.27 4.74 3.52
CA GLY A 8 -12.67 6.07 3.58
C GLY A 8 -12.15 6.36 4.97
N SER A 9 -11.09 7.15 5.07
CA SER A 9 -10.54 7.61 6.33
C SER A 9 -9.97 9.02 6.21
N ILE A 10 -10.06 9.76 7.31
CA ILE A 10 -9.37 11.03 7.53
C ILE A 10 -8.56 10.85 8.81
N THR A 11 -7.26 11.06 8.72
CA THR A 11 -6.35 10.89 9.86
C THR A 11 -5.39 12.07 9.94
N LEU A 12 -4.71 12.24 11.07
CA LEU A 12 -3.62 13.20 11.18
C LEU A 12 -2.50 12.81 10.20
N GLY A 13 -2.02 13.76 9.40
CA GLY A 13 -1.00 13.53 8.37
C GLY A 13 0.33 13.02 8.90
N GLU A 14 0.64 13.30 10.16
CA GLU A 14 1.87 12.87 10.86
C GLU A 14 1.75 11.49 11.53
N GLY A 15 0.56 10.88 11.50
CA GLY A 15 0.32 9.58 12.11
C GLY A 15 0.30 9.59 13.63
N ARG A 16 0.63 8.42 14.24
CA ARG A 16 0.48 8.19 15.69
C ARG A 16 1.44 9.01 16.56
N ASN A 17 2.63 9.27 16.08
CA ASN A 17 3.67 9.98 16.85
C ASN A 17 3.66 11.46 16.44
N TRP A 18 2.57 12.12 16.77
CA TRP A 18 2.40 13.53 16.52
C TRP A 18 3.49 14.34 17.23
N SER A 19 4.23 15.12 16.48
CA SER A 19 5.17 16.10 16.98
C SER A 19 4.59 17.51 16.77
N VAL A 20 5.06 18.48 17.53
CA VAL A 20 4.56 19.86 17.45
C VAL A 20 4.99 20.48 16.11
N SER A 21 4.30 20.12 15.04
CA SER A 21 4.39 20.86 13.79
C SER A 21 3.23 21.84 13.72
N LYS A 22 3.56 23.10 13.47
CA LYS A 22 2.55 24.18 13.39
C LYS A 22 1.71 24.11 12.10
N ASN A 23 2.08 23.29 11.12
CA ASN A 23 1.52 23.33 9.76
C ASN A 23 1.15 21.95 9.19
N SER A 24 1.05 20.90 10.02
CA SER A 24 0.64 19.58 9.52
C SER A 24 -0.83 19.54 9.15
N GLY A 25 -1.12 18.97 7.97
CA GLY A 25 -2.46 18.75 7.48
C GLY A 25 -3.02 17.38 7.87
N PHE A 26 -3.99 16.92 7.09
CA PHE A 26 -4.63 15.62 7.25
C PHE A 26 -4.25 14.67 6.10
N ALA A 27 -4.30 13.39 6.39
CA ALA A 27 -4.27 12.37 5.35
C ALA A 27 -5.70 11.89 5.03
N TYR A 28 -6.06 11.97 3.77
CA TYR A 28 -7.35 11.57 3.22
C TYR A 28 -7.14 10.30 2.40
N THR A 29 -7.83 9.23 2.74
CA THR A 29 -7.71 7.96 2.01
C THR A 29 -9.07 7.45 1.58
N GLY A 30 -9.18 7.03 0.31
CA GLY A 30 -10.34 6.36 -0.25
C GLY A 30 -9.95 5.03 -0.87
N ARG A 31 -10.82 4.00 -0.72
CA ARG A 31 -10.63 2.68 -1.33
C ARG A 31 -11.94 2.15 -1.89
N VAL A 32 -11.88 1.60 -3.09
CA VAL A 32 -12.96 0.87 -3.76
C VAL A 32 -12.55 -0.58 -3.91
N GLU A 33 -13.47 -1.49 -3.60
CA GLU A 33 -13.28 -2.94 -3.70
C GLU A 33 -14.39 -3.53 -4.56
N LEU A 34 -14.03 -4.35 -5.54
CA LEU A 34 -14.95 -5.04 -6.44
C LEU A 34 -14.81 -6.55 -6.23
N PHE A 35 -15.92 -7.21 -5.94
CA PHE A 35 -16.01 -8.66 -5.79
C PHE A 35 -16.92 -9.22 -6.89
N PRO A 36 -16.43 -9.43 -8.11
CA PRO A 36 -17.27 -9.80 -9.25
C PRO A 36 -17.97 -11.17 -9.09
N LEU A 37 -17.39 -12.06 -8.32
CA LEU A 37 -17.88 -13.42 -8.07
C LEU A 37 -18.37 -13.63 -6.63
N GLY A 38 -18.76 -12.54 -5.97
CA GLY A 38 -19.18 -12.54 -4.56
C GLY A 38 -18.00 -12.48 -3.60
N ARG A 39 -18.30 -12.21 -2.32
CA ARG A 39 -17.28 -12.09 -1.27
C ARG A 39 -16.64 -13.43 -0.96
N PHE A 40 -15.43 -13.38 -0.44
CA PHE A 40 -14.72 -14.54 0.11
C PHE A 40 -15.38 -15.05 1.39
N LYS A 41 -15.14 -16.32 1.74
CA LYS A 41 -15.50 -16.88 3.04
C LYS A 41 -14.67 -16.19 4.14
N SER A 42 -15.27 -15.96 5.29
CA SER A 42 -14.61 -15.40 6.49
C SER A 42 -13.79 -14.15 6.17
N LEU A 43 -12.49 -14.19 6.40
CA LEU A 43 -11.51 -13.13 6.15
C LEU A 43 -10.65 -13.40 4.91
N GLY A 44 -11.16 -14.13 3.94
CA GLY A 44 -10.41 -14.51 2.75
C GLY A 44 -9.95 -13.33 1.88
N ASP A 45 -10.52 -12.16 2.03
CA ASP A 45 -10.11 -10.93 1.34
C ASP A 45 -8.91 -10.22 1.97
N ILE A 46 -8.51 -10.60 3.19
CA ILE A 46 -7.37 -10.01 3.91
C ILE A 46 -6.23 -11.01 4.15
N THR A 47 -6.39 -12.27 3.79
CA THR A 47 -5.35 -13.30 3.88
C THR A 47 -4.74 -13.54 2.51
N GLU A 48 -3.43 -13.75 2.45
CA GLU A 48 -2.72 -14.00 1.18
C GLU A 48 -2.92 -15.42 0.66
N GLY A 49 -3.05 -16.43 1.55
CA GLY A 49 -3.35 -17.82 1.21
C GLY A 49 -4.85 -18.14 1.18
N ASP A 50 -5.24 -19.23 0.51
CA ASP A 50 -6.63 -19.72 0.50
C ASP A 50 -6.88 -20.71 1.65
N PHE A 51 -6.84 -20.21 2.90
CA PHE A 51 -7.00 -21.03 4.10
C PHE A 51 -8.41 -21.58 4.26
N GLU A 52 -9.42 -20.91 3.71
CA GLU A 52 -10.82 -21.33 3.75
C GLU A 52 -11.20 -22.29 2.63
N ARG A 53 -10.26 -22.58 1.72
CA ARG A 53 -10.47 -23.42 0.54
C ARG A 53 -11.75 -23.06 -0.20
N GLU A 54 -11.73 -21.89 -0.85
CA GLU A 54 -12.86 -21.42 -1.63
C GLU A 54 -13.28 -22.45 -2.67
N GLU A 55 -14.49 -22.97 -2.52
CA GLU A 55 -15.04 -24.01 -3.41
C GLU A 55 -15.34 -23.51 -4.84
N ARG A 56 -15.44 -22.19 -4.99
CA ARG A 56 -15.64 -21.50 -6.28
C ARG A 56 -14.59 -20.43 -6.41
N VAL A 57 -14.25 -20.12 -7.65
CA VAL A 57 -13.34 -19.01 -7.91
C VAL A 57 -13.86 -17.73 -7.26
N LYS A 58 -13.02 -17.09 -6.48
CA LYS A 58 -13.27 -15.77 -5.89
C LYS A 58 -12.21 -14.78 -6.35
N ILE A 59 -12.66 -13.57 -6.62
CA ILE A 59 -11.80 -12.50 -7.13
C ILE A 59 -12.12 -11.22 -6.33
N LEU A 60 -11.05 -10.53 -5.94
CA LEU A 60 -11.07 -9.13 -5.50
C LEU A 60 -10.21 -8.31 -6.47
N LEU A 61 -10.76 -7.21 -6.96
CA LEU A 61 -10.03 -6.13 -7.57
C LEU A 61 -10.27 -4.87 -6.74
N ALA A 62 -9.20 -4.22 -6.28
CA ALA A 62 -9.34 -3.03 -5.47
C ALA A 62 -8.38 -1.92 -5.90
N GLY A 63 -8.79 -0.68 -5.68
CA GLY A 63 -7.97 0.49 -5.86
C GLY A 63 -8.10 1.43 -4.68
N ALA A 64 -6.98 2.03 -4.26
CA ALA A 64 -6.97 3.03 -3.21
C ALA A 64 -6.10 4.22 -3.59
N TYR A 65 -6.49 5.38 -3.10
CA TYR A 65 -5.73 6.61 -3.21
C TYR A 65 -5.65 7.29 -1.85
N SER A 66 -4.48 7.80 -1.52
CA SER A 66 -4.23 8.54 -0.29
C SER A 66 -3.50 9.85 -0.61
N PHE A 67 -4.08 10.95 -0.19
CA PHE A 67 -3.46 12.28 -0.21
C PHE A 67 -3.12 12.68 1.22
N ASN A 68 -1.84 12.92 1.48
CA ASN A 68 -1.35 13.41 2.75
C ASN A 68 -0.91 14.87 2.57
N ASP A 69 -1.72 15.77 3.11
CA ASP A 69 -1.53 17.21 3.03
C ASP A 69 -0.48 17.65 4.07
N ASN A 70 0.52 18.40 3.61
CA ASN A 70 1.53 19.03 4.46
C ASN A 70 2.13 18.11 5.54
N THR A 71 2.47 16.86 5.19
CA THR A 71 3.17 15.99 6.16
C THR A 71 4.59 16.46 6.40
N ASN A 72 5.06 16.35 7.63
CA ASN A 72 6.44 16.64 8.02
C ASN A 72 7.32 15.39 8.12
N ARG A 73 6.83 14.21 7.70
CA ARG A 73 7.56 12.95 7.76
C ARG A 73 7.89 12.40 6.39
N LEU A 74 9.10 11.86 6.24
CA LEU A 74 9.63 11.34 4.98
C LEU A 74 8.81 10.22 4.35
N GLN A 75 8.01 9.51 5.15
CA GLN A 75 7.15 8.41 4.68
C GLN A 75 5.66 8.71 4.84
N GLY A 76 5.29 9.98 4.96
CA GLY A 76 3.93 10.40 5.22
C GLY A 76 3.56 10.29 6.70
N GLN A 77 2.91 9.22 7.12
CA GLN A 77 2.55 9.00 8.53
C GLN A 77 3.66 8.33 9.36
N LYS A 78 4.79 8.00 8.76
CA LYS A 78 5.93 7.30 9.36
C LYS A 78 7.26 7.90 8.89
N GLY A 79 8.34 7.36 9.43
CA GLY A 79 9.69 7.80 9.12
C GLY A 79 10.13 9.00 9.96
N ASP A 80 11.33 9.49 9.65
CA ASP A 80 11.93 10.62 10.34
C ASP A 80 11.26 11.94 9.96
N ILE A 81 11.44 12.94 10.80
CA ILE A 81 10.97 14.30 10.53
C ILE A 81 11.81 14.87 9.39
N MET A 82 11.17 15.57 8.47
CA MET A 82 11.83 16.24 7.36
C MET A 82 12.83 17.30 7.85
N PRO A 83 13.95 17.51 7.17
CA PRO A 83 14.91 18.55 7.51
C PRO A 83 14.23 19.93 7.65
N ASN A 84 14.78 20.77 8.54
CA ASN A 84 14.29 22.13 8.78
C ASN A 84 12.80 22.26 9.15
N ASN A 85 12.17 21.16 9.62
CA ASN A 85 10.71 21.07 9.84
C ASN A 85 9.88 21.47 8.60
N GLU A 86 10.40 21.19 7.42
CA GLU A 86 9.65 21.36 6.17
C GLU A 86 8.47 20.41 6.08
N THR A 87 7.52 20.73 5.25
CA THR A 87 6.36 19.87 4.97
C THR A 87 6.21 19.67 3.46
N ARG A 88 5.64 18.54 3.08
CA ARG A 88 5.37 18.18 1.67
C ARG A 88 4.04 17.47 1.55
N ASP A 89 3.43 17.61 0.38
CA ASP A 89 2.27 16.82 -0.02
C ASP A 89 2.73 15.49 -0.60
N ILE A 90 2.16 14.41 -0.09
CA ILE A 90 2.47 13.07 -0.57
C ILE A 90 1.20 12.42 -1.10
N ASN A 91 1.28 11.98 -2.36
CA ASN A 91 0.25 11.20 -3.03
C ASN A 91 0.67 9.73 -3.05
N SER A 92 -0.23 8.83 -2.67
CA SER A 92 0.00 7.39 -2.77
C SER A 92 -1.19 6.71 -3.42
N TYR A 93 -0.94 5.73 -4.29
CA TYR A 93 -1.96 4.96 -4.97
C TYR A 93 -1.63 3.47 -4.91
N PHE A 94 -2.67 2.66 -4.86
CA PHE A 94 -2.58 1.21 -4.70
C PHE A 94 -3.60 0.53 -5.60
N VAL A 95 -3.21 -0.58 -6.19
CA VAL A 95 -4.10 -1.46 -6.94
C VAL A 95 -3.81 -2.88 -6.50
N ASP A 96 -4.84 -3.58 -6.03
CA ASP A 96 -4.71 -4.96 -5.54
C ASP A 96 -5.57 -5.91 -6.37
N PHE A 97 -5.07 -7.10 -6.59
CA PHE A 97 -5.80 -8.21 -7.16
C PHE A 97 -5.59 -9.47 -6.34
N ILE A 98 -6.68 -10.15 -6.00
CA ILE A 98 -6.67 -11.45 -5.31
C ILE A 98 -7.54 -12.42 -6.09
N LEU A 99 -7.02 -13.62 -6.33
CA LEU A 99 -7.78 -14.75 -6.85
C LEU A 99 -7.57 -15.96 -5.94
N LYS A 100 -8.67 -16.64 -5.55
CA LYS A 100 -8.62 -17.84 -4.74
C LYS A 100 -9.54 -18.92 -5.28
N TYR A 101 -9.07 -20.15 -5.21
CA TYR A 101 -9.84 -21.33 -5.59
C TYR A 101 -9.20 -22.62 -5.06
N ASN A 102 -9.93 -23.39 -4.26
CA ASN A 102 -9.61 -24.76 -3.82
C ASN A 102 -8.17 -24.94 -3.29
N GLY A 103 -7.74 -24.04 -2.43
CA GLY A 103 -6.40 -24.00 -1.86
C GLY A 103 -5.37 -23.21 -2.67
N PHE A 104 -5.65 -22.89 -3.93
CA PHE A 104 -4.81 -21.99 -4.73
C PHE A 104 -5.13 -20.54 -4.40
N ALA A 105 -4.08 -19.74 -4.20
CA ALA A 105 -4.19 -18.29 -4.07
C ALA A 105 -3.16 -17.59 -4.96
N PHE A 106 -3.61 -16.54 -5.62
CA PHE A 106 -2.78 -15.58 -6.33
C PHE A 106 -3.09 -14.18 -5.82
N TYR A 107 -2.06 -13.46 -5.43
CA TYR A 107 -2.13 -12.10 -4.93
C TYR A 107 -1.12 -11.23 -5.66
N THR A 108 -1.53 -10.06 -6.06
CA THR A 108 -0.61 -9.03 -6.56
C THR A 108 -1.08 -7.67 -6.11
N ASP A 109 -0.14 -6.82 -5.72
CA ASP A 109 -0.37 -5.41 -5.46
C ASP A 109 0.65 -4.55 -6.20
N PHE A 110 0.16 -3.47 -6.74
CA PHE A 110 0.94 -2.38 -7.29
C PHE A 110 0.72 -1.15 -6.43
N MET A 111 1.80 -0.52 -6.04
CA MET A 111 1.76 0.70 -5.23
C MET A 111 2.66 1.77 -5.84
N GLY A 112 2.27 3.02 -5.66
CA GLY A 112 3.10 4.13 -6.05
C GLY A 112 3.00 5.28 -5.07
N ARG A 113 4.07 6.04 -4.98
CA ARG A 113 4.16 7.27 -4.20
C ARG A 113 4.76 8.38 -5.04
N LYS A 114 4.21 9.57 -4.91
CA LYS A 114 4.70 10.76 -5.58
C LYS A 114 4.61 11.98 -4.65
N CYS A 115 5.74 12.65 -4.53
CA CYS A 115 5.90 13.98 -3.98
C CYS A 115 6.47 14.89 -5.08
N SER A 116 6.02 16.13 -5.19
CA SER A 116 6.47 17.03 -6.26
C SER A 116 7.91 17.51 -6.07
N ASP A 117 8.37 17.61 -4.82
CA ASP A 117 9.72 18.01 -4.45
C ASP A 117 10.28 17.02 -3.40
N PRO A 118 10.81 15.86 -3.83
CA PRO A 118 11.16 14.80 -2.92
C PRO A 118 12.55 14.95 -2.28
N LEU A 119 13.40 15.86 -2.77
CA LEU A 119 14.81 15.96 -2.38
C LEU A 119 15.04 17.04 -1.33
N PHE A 120 15.85 16.73 -0.34
CA PHE A 120 16.38 17.68 0.64
C PHE A 120 17.90 17.76 0.45
N THR A 121 18.40 18.93 0.07
CA THR A 121 19.82 19.20 -0.16
C THR A 121 20.37 20.04 0.98
N GLY A 122 21.61 19.80 1.41
CA GLY A 122 22.27 20.51 2.52
C GLY A 122 23.05 19.58 3.41
N ASP A 123 23.25 19.95 4.67
CA ASP A 123 24.06 19.19 5.64
C ASP A 123 23.51 17.79 5.96
N ASN A 124 22.22 17.56 5.73
CA ASN A 124 21.56 16.27 5.89
C ASN A 124 20.81 15.91 4.61
N GLU A 125 21.52 15.45 3.59
CA GLU A 125 20.92 14.97 2.36
C GLU A 125 19.99 13.78 2.63
N THR A 126 18.72 13.94 2.26
CA THR A 126 17.72 12.89 2.38
C THR A 126 16.61 13.09 1.35
N SER A 127 15.76 12.10 1.18
CA SER A 127 14.66 12.18 0.20
C SER A 127 13.39 11.51 0.69
N ILE A 128 12.26 12.00 0.19
CA ILE A 128 11.01 11.25 0.20
C ILE A 128 11.11 10.22 -0.91
N TYR A 129 10.86 8.96 -0.60
CA TYR A 129 10.89 7.90 -1.58
C TYR A 129 9.74 8.07 -2.59
N ASN A 130 10.08 8.55 -3.78
CA ASN A 130 9.21 8.53 -4.95
C ASN A 130 9.51 7.28 -5.78
N GLY A 131 8.47 6.63 -6.25
CA GLY A 131 8.60 5.46 -7.09
C GLY A 131 7.40 4.54 -7.00
N ASN A 132 7.56 3.38 -7.62
CA ASN A 132 6.54 2.35 -7.66
C ASN A 132 7.06 1.05 -7.06
N GLY A 133 6.16 0.19 -6.65
CA GLY A 133 6.44 -1.16 -6.19
C GLY A 133 5.42 -2.13 -6.76
N LEU A 134 5.89 -3.32 -7.07
CA LEU A 134 5.07 -4.45 -7.50
C LEU A 134 5.39 -5.64 -6.61
N ASN A 135 4.36 -6.23 -6.02
CA ASN A 135 4.45 -7.47 -5.30
C ASN A 135 3.57 -8.52 -5.97
N ILE A 136 4.09 -9.70 -6.18
CA ILE A 136 3.37 -10.84 -6.75
C ILE A 136 3.61 -12.04 -5.85
N GLN A 137 2.53 -12.68 -5.44
CA GLN A 137 2.59 -13.89 -4.64
C GLN A 137 1.63 -14.93 -5.19
N THR A 138 2.07 -16.17 -5.15
CA THR A 138 1.21 -17.33 -5.41
C THR A 138 1.44 -18.37 -4.33
N SER A 139 0.38 -19.06 -3.94
CA SER A 139 0.48 -20.15 -2.97
C SER A 139 -0.51 -21.27 -3.28
N TYR A 140 -0.21 -22.43 -2.73
CA TYR A 140 -1.12 -23.57 -2.75
C TYR A 140 -1.13 -24.27 -1.39
N LEU A 141 -2.33 -24.33 -0.82
CA LEU A 141 -2.61 -25.04 0.43
C LEU A 141 -3.02 -26.49 0.13
N PHE A 142 -2.14 -27.43 0.38
CA PHE A 142 -2.39 -28.87 0.21
C PHE A 142 -3.39 -29.41 1.23
N PRO A 143 -4.09 -30.55 0.93
CA PRO A 143 -4.77 -31.31 1.96
C PRO A 143 -3.83 -31.60 3.14
N LYS A 144 -4.34 -31.56 4.39
CA LYS A 144 -3.55 -31.65 5.64
C LYS A 144 -2.80 -30.36 6.03
N ASN A 145 -3.21 -29.19 5.48
CA ASN A 145 -2.76 -27.86 5.90
C ASN A 145 -1.24 -27.58 5.71
N TRP A 146 -0.65 -28.14 4.67
CA TRP A 146 0.66 -27.72 4.18
C TRP A 146 0.48 -26.65 3.10
N GLU A 147 1.21 -25.57 3.20
CA GLU A 147 1.19 -24.50 2.18
C GLU A 147 2.61 -24.31 1.62
N ILE A 148 2.67 -24.15 0.30
CA ILE A 148 3.87 -23.66 -0.38
C ILE A 148 3.51 -22.31 -0.98
N ALA A 149 4.32 -21.31 -0.69
CA ALA A 149 4.15 -19.94 -1.21
C ALA A 149 5.44 -19.46 -1.87
N LEU A 150 5.28 -18.72 -2.97
CA LEU A 150 6.34 -18.01 -3.68
C LEU A 150 5.96 -16.54 -3.75
N ARG A 151 6.91 -15.65 -3.44
CA ARG A 151 6.74 -14.20 -3.52
C ARG A 151 7.90 -13.56 -4.26
N ASN A 152 7.58 -12.59 -5.10
CA ASN A 152 8.52 -11.65 -5.68
C ASN A 152 8.06 -10.24 -5.39
N SER A 153 8.95 -9.39 -4.90
CA SER A 153 8.71 -7.98 -4.65
C SER A 153 9.78 -7.17 -5.37
N THR A 154 9.35 -6.23 -6.18
CA THR A 154 10.23 -5.39 -6.99
C THR A 154 9.90 -3.92 -6.74
N MET A 155 10.92 -3.09 -6.59
CA MET A 155 10.80 -1.65 -6.40
C MET A 155 11.39 -0.92 -7.61
N PHE A 156 10.71 0.13 -8.04
CA PHE A 156 11.10 1.00 -9.15
C PHE A 156 11.21 2.43 -8.62
N PRO A 157 12.36 2.81 -8.03
CA PRO A 157 12.58 4.18 -7.55
C PRO A 157 12.62 5.17 -8.73
N GLU A 158 12.20 6.40 -8.47
CA GLU A 158 12.41 7.50 -9.41
C GLU A 158 13.92 7.81 -9.52
N GLU A 159 14.41 8.07 -10.73
CA GLU A 159 15.86 8.28 -11.00
C GLU A 159 16.51 9.32 -10.09
N LYS A 160 15.81 10.43 -9.81
CA LYS A 160 16.31 11.48 -8.91
C LYS A 160 16.56 10.98 -7.48
N VAL A 161 15.69 10.11 -6.99
CA VAL A 161 15.80 9.51 -5.65
C VAL A 161 16.88 8.43 -5.64
N GLN A 162 17.01 7.67 -6.72
CA GLN A 162 18.01 6.63 -6.85
C GLN A 162 19.44 7.19 -6.83
N GLN A 163 19.68 8.34 -7.46
CA GLN A 163 20.99 9.00 -7.48
C GLN A 163 21.45 9.52 -6.11
N MET A 164 20.51 9.72 -5.18
CA MET A 164 20.80 10.20 -3.82
C MET A 164 21.08 9.06 -2.82
N VAL A 165 20.56 7.87 -3.09
CA VAL A 165 20.66 6.71 -2.18
C VAL A 165 21.77 5.74 -2.60
N GLY A 166 22.30 5.84 -3.81
CA GLY A 166 23.38 5.02 -4.36
C GLY A 166 24.72 5.62 -4.18
#